data_f391ae9a08c632794d57080f493ca59b
#
_entry.id   f391ae9a08c632794d57080f493ca59b
#
_cell.length_a   1.000
_cell.length_b   1.000
_cell.length_c   1.000
_cell.angle_alpha   90.00
_cell.angle_beta   90.00
_cell.angle_gamma   90.00
#
_symmetry.space_group_name_H-M   'P 1'
#
loop_
_entity.id
_entity.type
_entity.pdbx_description
1 polymer ?
#
loop_
_entity_poly.entity_id
_entity_poly.type
_entity_poly.pdbx_seq_one_letter_code
_entity_poly.pdbx_strand_id
1 'polypeptide(L)'
;MTKNNIYIPQVDESDCGVAALAMILKNYGSSYSIARLRNLAKTDQDGTTALGLVKTAQNLNFETQAIQADMGLFKEKDIVYPFIAHVIKNQTLEHYYVIIGCNKKHIIVADPDPTAKVTKNQLSVDLRFENVDCWNEWFR
;
A
#
# COMPACT_ATOMS: atom_id res chain seq x y z
N MET A 1 -2.26 -9.32 16.56
CA MET A 1 -3.25 -8.71 15.64
C MET A 1 -3.30 -9.53 14.36
N THR A 2 -4.49 -9.91 13.92
CA THR A 2 -4.65 -10.61 12.65
C THR A 2 -4.52 -9.63 11.49
N LYS A 3 -4.00 -10.11 10.36
CA LYS A 3 -3.80 -9.30 9.15
C LYS A 3 -5.09 -8.66 8.62
N ASN A 4 -6.24 -9.30 8.87
CA ASN A 4 -7.53 -8.82 8.41
C ASN A 4 -8.04 -7.59 9.16
N ASN A 5 -7.47 -7.31 10.33
CA ASN A 5 -7.92 -6.18 11.15
C ASN A 5 -7.46 -4.82 10.63
N ILE A 6 -6.53 -4.77 9.68
CA ILE A 6 -6.05 -3.51 9.14
C ILE A 6 -6.84 -3.02 7.91
N TYR A 7 -7.68 -3.87 7.32
CA TYR A 7 -8.33 -3.54 6.05
C TYR A 7 -9.22 -2.29 6.16
N ILE A 8 -8.98 -1.34 5.26
CA ILE A 8 -9.76 -0.11 5.13
C ILE A 8 -10.06 0.08 3.64
N PRO A 9 -11.34 0.06 3.25
CA PRO A 9 -11.70 0.29 1.84
C PRO A 9 -11.57 1.75 1.47
N GLN A 10 -11.27 2.02 0.21
CA GLN A 10 -11.37 3.36 -0.35
C GLN A 10 -12.84 3.79 -0.44
N VAL A 11 -13.06 5.10 -0.39
CA VAL A 11 -14.41 5.68 -0.52
C VAL A 11 -14.73 5.92 -2.00
N ASP A 12 -13.76 6.46 -2.74
CA ASP A 12 -13.87 6.60 -4.20
C ASP A 12 -12.53 6.22 -4.87
N GLU A 13 -12.51 6.33 -6.20
CA GLU A 13 -11.36 5.88 -6.99
C GLU A 13 -10.08 6.67 -6.70
N SER A 14 -10.19 7.91 -6.24
CA SER A 14 -9.02 8.74 -5.92
C SER A 14 -8.42 8.44 -4.54
N ASP A 15 -9.06 7.59 -3.75
CA ASP A 15 -8.68 7.35 -2.35
C ASP A 15 -7.75 6.16 -2.14
N CYS A 16 -7.36 5.43 -3.18
CA CYS A 16 -6.59 4.20 -2.97
C CYS A 16 -5.29 4.44 -2.20
N GLY A 17 -4.59 5.54 -2.47
CA GLY A 17 -3.34 5.87 -1.80
C GLY A 17 -3.53 6.15 -0.31
N VAL A 18 -4.48 7.02 0.03
CA VAL A 18 -4.74 7.35 1.44
C VAL A 18 -5.37 6.20 2.20
N ALA A 19 -6.16 5.35 1.53
CA ALA A 19 -6.68 4.14 2.15
C ALA A 19 -5.56 3.15 2.47
N ALA A 20 -4.61 2.99 1.56
CA ALA A 20 -3.42 2.18 1.81
C ALA A 20 -2.61 2.73 3.00
N LEU A 21 -2.40 4.04 3.05
CA LEU A 21 -1.71 4.67 4.17
C LEU A 21 -2.49 4.48 5.48
N ALA A 22 -3.81 4.61 5.46
CA ALA A 22 -4.64 4.36 6.64
C ALA A 22 -4.46 2.94 7.18
N MET A 23 -4.35 1.97 6.30
CA MET A 23 -4.09 0.58 6.71
C MET A 23 -2.73 0.42 7.38
N ILE A 24 -1.69 1.05 6.86
CA ILE A 24 -0.37 1.04 7.49
C ILE A 24 -0.42 1.69 8.87
N LEU A 25 -1.06 2.86 8.98
CA LEU A 25 -1.21 3.56 10.26
C LEU A 25 -1.95 2.69 11.27
N LYS A 26 -3.01 2.02 10.83
CA LYS A 26 -3.78 1.12 11.69
C LYS A 26 -2.93 -0.06 12.17
N ASN A 27 -2.08 -0.59 11.32
CA ASN A 27 -1.17 -1.67 11.70
C ASN A 27 -0.25 -1.28 12.87
N TYR A 28 0.12 0.00 12.95
CA TYR A 28 0.98 0.53 14.01
C TYR A 28 0.19 1.20 15.15
N GLY A 29 -1.11 0.98 15.21
CA GLY A 29 -1.93 1.42 16.33
C GLY A 29 -2.52 2.83 16.22
N SER A 30 -2.39 3.47 15.04
CA SER A 30 -2.96 4.79 14.80
C SER A 30 -4.25 4.69 13.99
N SER A 31 -5.19 5.59 14.25
CA SER A 31 -6.46 5.62 13.54
C SER A 31 -6.67 6.99 12.91
N TYR A 32 -6.76 7.00 11.59
CA TYR A 32 -7.00 8.22 10.80
C TYR A 32 -8.11 7.94 9.80
N SER A 33 -9.04 8.89 9.67
CA SER A 33 -10.07 8.80 8.66
C SER A 33 -9.50 9.06 7.26
N ILE A 34 -10.14 8.49 6.25
CA ILE A 34 -9.81 8.76 4.85
C ILE A 34 -9.89 10.28 4.58
N ALA A 35 -10.95 10.94 5.07
CA ALA A 35 -11.13 12.38 4.85
C ALA A 35 -9.96 13.19 5.41
N ARG A 36 -9.48 12.86 6.61
CA ARG A 36 -8.34 13.55 7.21
C ARG A 36 -7.05 13.31 6.42
N LEU A 37 -6.81 12.08 6.00
CA LEU A 37 -5.61 11.76 5.23
C LEU A 37 -5.64 12.43 3.84
N ARG A 38 -6.81 12.55 3.22
CA ARG A 38 -6.94 13.31 1.96
C ARG A 38 -6.44 14.74 2.12
N ASN A 39 -6.82 15.41 3.20
CA ASN A 39 -6.37 16.77 3.48
C ASN A 39 -4.86 16.82 3.72
N LEU A 40 -4.32 15.92 4.53
CA LEU A 40 -2.90 15.88 4.84
C LEU A 40 -2.03 15.55 3.63
N ALA A 41 -2.49 14.64 2.79
CA ALA A 41 -1.75 14.19 1.61
C ALA A 41 -2.04 15.03 0.36
N LYS A 42 -2.94 15.99 0.45
CA LYS A 42 -3.38 16.84 -0.66
C LYS A 42 -3.93 16.02 -1.83
N THR A 43 -4.74 15.01 -1.51
CA THR A 43 -5.39 14.16 -2.49
C THR A 43 -6.41 14.98 -3.28
N ASP A 44 -6.38 14.86 -4.59
CA ASP A 44 -7.34 15.48 -5.48
C ASP A 44 -8.10 14.41 -6.29
N GLN A 45 -8.83 14.82 -7.32
CA GLN A 45 -9.61 13.90 -8.15
C GLN A 45 -8.73 12.90 -8.91
N ASP A 46 -7.46 13.21 -9.12
CA ASP A 46 -6.50 12.32 -9.77
C ASP A 46 -5.77 11.39 -8.77
N GLY A 47 -6.07 11.54 -7.49
CA GLY A 47 -5.50 10.71 -6.43
C GLY A 47 -4.40 11.40 -5.64
N THR A 48 -3.55 10.60 -5.01
CA THR A 48 -2.43 11.06 -4.20
C THR A 48 -1.13 10.66 -4.88
N THR A 49 -0.21 11.62 -4.98
CA THR A 49 1.13 11.29 -5.49
C THR A 49 1.90 10.46 -4.47
N ALA A 50 2.85 9.70 -4.96
CA ALA A 50 3.75 8.94 -4.11
C ALA A 50 4.50 9.87 -3.12
N LEU A 51 4.96 11.01 -3.59
CA LEU A 51 5.61 12.01 -2.73
C LEU A 51 4.65 12.52 -1.65
N GLY A 52 3.38 12.73 -1.98
CA GLY A 52 2.36 13.14 -1.01
C GLY A 52 2.18 12.12 0.10
N LEU A 53 2.18 10.84 -0.23
CA LEU A 53 2.10 9.77 0.78
C LEU A 53 3.34 9.74 1.67
N VAL A 54 4.53 9.84 1.08
CA VAL A 54 5.78 9.87 1.84
C VAL A 54 5.81 11.03 2.82
N LYS A 55 5.51 12.23 2.35
CA LYS A 55 5.52 13.42 3.21
C LYS A 55 4.50 13.31 4.33
N THR A 56 3.32 12.78 4.04
CA THR A 56 2.29 12.58 5.06
C THR A 56 2.76 11.59 6.12
N ALA A 57 3.31 10.46 5.71
CA ALA A 57 3.84 9.47 6.63
C ALA A 57 4.96 10.06 7.50
N GLN A 58 5.89 10.82 6.91
CA GLN A 58 6.96 11.48 7.65
C GLN A 58 6.40 12.49 8.67
N ASN A 59 5.39 13.25 8.30
CA ASN A 59 4.74 14.20 9.21
C ASN A 59 4.01 13.49 10.37
N LEU A 60 3.68 12.22 10.20
CA LEU A 60 3.07 11.39 11.23
C LEU A 60 4.12 10.54 11.96
N ASN A 61 5.39 10.92 11.87
CA ASN A 61 6.52 10.33 12.59
C ASN A 61 6.95 8.93 12.11
N PHE A 62 6.70 8.61 10.86
CA PHE A 62 7.23 7.40 10.24
C PHE A 62 8.55 7.71 9.53
N GLU A 63 9.50 6.81 9.66
CA GLU A 63 10.59 6.74 8.70
C GLU A 63 10.07 6.07 7.45
N THR A 64 10.44 6.61 6.29
CA THR A 64 9.98 6.09 5.01
C THR A 64 11.14 5.77 4.11
N GLN A 65 10.99 4.73 3.33
CA GLN A 65 11.92 4.38 2.27
C GLN A 65 11.10 4.03 1.03
N ALA A 66 11.32 4.77 -0.04
CA ALA A 66 10.71 4.50 -1.33
C ALA A 66 11.73 3.84 -2.24
N ILE A 67 11.39 2.70 -2.79
CA ILE A 67 12.26 1.98 -3.71
C ILE A 67 11.48 1.55 -4.94
N GLN A 68 12.17 1.42 -6.06
CA GLN A 68 11.63 0.78 -7.23
C GLN A 68 12.12 -0.66 -7.26
N ALA A 69 11.21 -1.61 -7.45
CA ALA A 69 11.54 -3.02 -7.36
C ALA A 69 10.70 -3.84 -8.33
N ASP A 70 11.18 -5.04 -8.59
CA ASP A 70 10.46 -6.07 -9.34
C ASP A 70 10.08 -7.24 -8.41
N MET A 71 9.64 -8.33 -8.98
CA MET A 71 9.23 -9.51 -8.21
C MET A 71 10.36 -10.12 -7.37
N GLY A 72 11.61 -9.80 -7.68
CA GLY A 72 12.76 -10.21 -6.87
C GLY A 72 12.71 -9.69 -5.45
N LEU A 73 11.97 -8.58 -5.22
CA LEU A 73 11.78 -8.04 -3.88
C LEU A 73 11.25 -9.09 -2.90
N PHE A 74 10.33 -9.95 -3.34
CA PHE A 74 9.69 -10.94 -2.47
C PHE A 74 10.62 -12.09 -2.06
N LYS A 75 11.80 -12.17 -2.63
CA LYS A 75 12.84 -13.12 -2.22
C LYS A 75 13.75 -12.57 -1.14
N GLU A 76 13.69 -11.27 -0.88
CA GLU A 76 14.50 -10.63 0.15
C GLU A 76 13.98 -11.00 1.53
N LYS A 77 14.90 -11.29 2.45
CA LYS A 77 14.55 -11.73 3.81
C LYS A 77 14.27 -10.57 4.76
N ASP A 78 14.75 -9.38 4.41
CA ASP A 78 14.71 -8.22 5.31
C ASP A 78 13.53 -7.30 5.05
N ILE A 79 12.55 -7.73 4.25
CA ILE A 79 11.37 -6.94 3.97
C ILE A 79 10.49 -6.86 5.21
N VAL A 80 10.11 -5.62 5.55
CA VAL A 80 9.16 -5.35 6.63
C VAL A 80 7.75 -5.28 6.06
N TYR A 81 6.87 -6.14 6.51
CA TYR A 81 5.45 -6.14 6.16
C TYR A 81 4.62 -5.48 7.26
N PRO A 82 3.52 -4.85 6.95
CA PRO A 82 3.02 -4.54 5.61
C PRO A 82 3.73 -3.35 4.98
N PHE A 83 3.63 -3.21 3.67
CA PHE A 83 4.10 -2.03 2.97
C PHE A 83 3.15 -1.64 1.84
N ILE A 84 3.23 -0.38 1.40
CA ILE A 84 2.42 0.11 0.28
C ILE A 84 3.13 -0.19 -1.02
N ALA A 85 2.40 -0.75 -1.97
CA ALA A 85 2.87 -0.94 -3.34
C ALA A 85 2.12 0.00 -4.27
N HIS A 86 2.85 0.77 -5.06
CA HIS A 86 2.30 1.58 -6.14
C HIS A 86 2.51 0.79 -7.44
N VAL A 87 1.43 0.37 -8.04
CA VAL A 87 1.46 -0.56 -9.17
C VAL A 87 0.68 -0.01 -10.35
N ILE A 88 0.97 -0.53 -11.54
CA ILE A 88 0.14 -0.28 -12.71
C ILE A 88 -0.78 -1.48 -12.89
N LYS A 89 -2.06 -1.25 -12.66
CA LYS A 89 -3.10 -2.27 -12.74
C LYS A 89 -3.72 -2.25 -14.13
N ASN A 90 -3.91 -3.43 -14.72
CA ASN A 90 -4.51 -3.56 -16.05
C ASN A 90 -3.79 -2.73 -17.14
N GLN A 91 -2.47 -2.59 -17.02
CA GLN A 91 -1.58 -1.92 -17.97
C GLN A 91 -1.73 -0.39 -18.09
N THR A 92 -2.75 0.21 -17.51
CA THR A 92 -3.01 1.64 -17.69
C THR A 92 -3.35 2.37 -16.40
N LEU A 93 -3.84 1.68 -15.37
CA LEU A 93 -4.35 2.32 -14.16
C LEU A 93 -3.32 2.26 -13.04
N GLU A 94 -2.83 3.42 -12.62
CA GLU A 94 -2.02 3.52 -11.41
C GLU A 94 -2.88 3.22 -10.18
N HIS A 95 -2.36 2.39 -9.29
CA HIS A 95 -3.10 1.95 -8.11
C HIS A 95 -2.16 1.72 -6.94
N TYR A 96 -2.65 1.99 -5.73
CA TYR A 96 -1.97 1.68 -4.49
C TYR A 96 -2.68 0.55 -3.77
N TYR A 97 -1.94 -0.38 -3.24
CA TYR A 97 -2.48 -1.35 -2.28
C TYR A 97 -1.41 -1.75 -1.26
N VAL A 98 -1.80 -2.52 -0.28
CA VAL A 98 -0.91 -2.93 0.81
C VAL A 98 -0.53 -4.39 0.62
N ILE A 99 0.77 -4.65 0.66
CA ILE A 99 1.28 -6.02 0.70
C ILE A 99 1.39 -6.43 2.17
N ILE A 100 0.59 -7.40 2.57
CA ILE A 100 0.53 -7.87 3.96
C ILE A 100 1.60 -8.89 4.25
N GLY A 101 1.92 -9.72 3.27
CA GLY A 101 2.89 -10.78 3.44
C GLY A 101 3.07 -11.57 2.17
N CYS A 102 3.97 -12.53 2.22
CA CYS A 102 4.21 -13.41 1.11
C CYS A 102 4.66 -14.79 1.63
N ASN A 103 4.37 -15.81 0.87
CA ASN A 103 4.91 -17.15 1.08
C ASN A 103 5.53 -17.64 -0.24
N LYS A 104 5.90 -18.91 -0.31
CA LYS A 104 6.57 -19.46 -1.50
C LYS A 104 5.71 -19.42 -2.77
N LYS A 105 4.38 -19.34 -2.63
CA LYS A 105 3.43 -19.46 -3.74
C LYS A 105 2.62 -18.20 -3.97
N HIS A 106 2.40 -17.38 -2.95
CA HIS A 106 1.44 -16.29 -3.01
C HIS A 106 1.95 -15.02 -2.37
N ILE A 107 1.50 -13.89 -2.90
CA ILE A 107 1.54 -12.60 -2.25
C ILE A 107 0.15 -12.34 -1.67
N ILE A 108 0.10 -11.85 -0.44
CA ILE A 108 -1.17 -11.50 0.20
C ILE A 108 -1.33 -10.00 0.12
N VAL A 109 -2.38 -9.56 -0.55
CA VAL A 109 -2.63 -8.15 -0.88
C VAL A 109 -3.92 -7.69 -0.21
N ALA A 110 -3.85 -6.57 0.51
CA ALA A 110 -5.04 -5.84 0.95
C ALA A 110 -5.26 -4.69 -0.02
N ASP A 111 -6.23 -4.85 -0.90
CA ASP A 111 -6.56 -3.86 -1.93
C ASP A 111 -7.66 -2.94 -1.40
N PRO A 112 -7.45 -1.60 -1.39
CA PRO A 112 -8.48 -0.67 -0.96
C PRO A 112 -9.75 -0.72 -1.81
N ASP A 113 -9.65 -1.21 -3.04
CA ASP A 113 -10.83 -1.43 -3.88
C ASP A 113 -11.71 -2.51 -3.22
N PRO A 114 -12.94 -2.15 -2.79
CA PRO A 114 -13.78 -3.08 -2.04
C PRO A 114 -14.23 -4.30 -2.85
N THR A 115 -14.09 -4.28 -4.18
CA THR A 115 -14.40 -5.44 -5.01
C THR A 115 -13.32 -6.52 -4.94
N ALA A 116 -12.10 -6.16 -4.59
CA ALA A 116 -10.97 -7.08 -4.48
C ALA A 116 -10.68 -7.48 -3.03
N LYS A 117 -10.82 -6.57 -2.07
CA LYS A 117 -10.54 -6.76 -0.64
C LYS A 117 -9.15 -7.34 -0.39
N VAL A 118 -9.06 -8.44 0.36
CA VAL A 118 -7.81 -9.15 0.61
C VAL A 118 -7.74 -10.34 -0.34
N THR A 119 -6.69 -10.39 -1.13
CA THR A 119 -6.51 -11.42 -2.14
C THR A 119 -5.16 -12.09 -2.01
N LYS A 120 -5.05 -13.28 -2.60
CA LYS A 120 -3.79 -14.00 -2.74
C LYS A 120 -3.46 -14.11 -4.22
N ASN A 121 -2.37 -13.47 -4.62
CA ASN A 121 -1.89 -13.52 -5.98
C ASN A 121 -0.74 -14.51 -6.10
N GLN A 122 -0.79 -15.36 -7.11
CA GLN A 122 0.25 -16.35 -7.34
C GLN A 122 1.52 -15.69 -7.89
N LEU A 123 2.64 -15.84 -7.18
CA LEU A 123 3.90 -15.18 -7.53
C LEU A 123 4.38 -15.50 -8.94
N SER A 124 4.22 -16.75 -9.38
CA SER A 124 4.78 -17.21 -10.64
C SER A 124 4.06 -16.68 -11.88
N VAL A 125 2.86 -16.14 -11.74
CA VAL A 125 2.06 -15.70 -12.88
C VAL A 125 1.65 -14.23 -12.79
N ASP A 126 2.04 -13.54 -11.74
CA ASP A 126 1.62 -12.16 -11.56
C ASP A 126 2.64 -11.20 -12.16
N LEU A 127 2.54 -11.02 -13.46
CA LEU A 127 3.40 -10.11 -14.22
C LEU A 127 3.03 -8.63 -14.01
N ARG A 128 1.98 -8.36 -13.26
CA ARG A 128 1.51 -6.99 -13.03
C ARG A 128 2.41 -6.20 -12.09
N PHE A 129 3.36 -6.87 -11.46
CA PHE A 129 4.33 -6.24 -10.56
C PHE A 129 5.63 -5.83 -11.25
N GLU A 130 5.68 -5.79 -12.58
CA GLU A 130 6.92 -5.48 -13.30
C GLU A 130 7.48 -4.09 -13.01
N ASN A 131 6.63 -3.16 -12.62
CA ASN A 131 7.04 -1.80 -12.27
C ASN A 131 6.38 -1.40 -10.95
N VAL A 132 6.92 -1.87 -9.86
CA VAL A 132 6.37 -1.60 -8.53
C VAL A 132 7.25 -0.61 -7.78
N ASP A 133 6.67 0.50 -7.40
CA ASP A 133 7.26 1.39 -6.42
C ASP A 133 6.82 0.89 -5.04
N CYS A 134 7.77 0.37 -4.27
CA CYS A 134 7.47 -0.19 -2.97
C CYS A 134 7.86 0.77 -1.87
N TRP A 135 7.03 0.83 -0.85
CA TRP A 135 7.16 1.78 0.25
C TRP A 135 7.22 1.01 1.54
N ASN A 136 8.36 1.04 2.19
CA ASN A 136 8.51 0.50 3.53
C ASN A 136 8.43 1.64 4.53
N GLU A 137 7.65 1.45 5.57
CA GLU A 137 7.45 2.43 6.61
C GLU A 137 7.82 1.83 7.95
N TRP A 138 8.63 2.54 8.70
CA TRP A 138 9.01 2.13 10.05
C TRP A 138 8.48 3.14 11.05
N PHE A 139 7.85 2.62 12.07
CA PHE A 139 7.41 3.43 13.20
C PHE A 139 8.57 3.59 14.19
N ARG A 140 8.73 4.78 14.66
CA ARG A 140 9.72 5.10 15.69
C ARG A 140 9.14 5.08 17.09
#